data_e818caededc207744a835dee7048324b
#
_entry.id   e818caededc207744a835dee7048324b
#
_cell.length_a   1.000
_cell.length_b   1.000
_cell.length_c   1.000
_cell.angle_alpha   90.00
_cell.angle_beta   90.00
_cell.angle_gamma   90.00
#
_symmetry.space_group_name_H-M   'P 1'
#
loop_
_entity.id
_entity.type
_entity.pdbx_description
1 polymer ?
#
loop_
_entity_poly.entity_id
_entity_poly.type
_entity_poly.pdbx_seq_one_letter_code
_entity_poly.pdbx_strand_id
1 'polypeptide(L)'
;MKFVEVAGSKFELKNGFLDLSLLEIKDINEIQGLSKIKELKNLELSSNNIGTIEGLDDLTELEILNLGSNKIIDIKGLDRLQNLKILHLISNQIGEIKGLENLTNLEELYLRGNQISQLKGLEKLTSLIRLDLSWNEITEINGLETLTNLEVLWIAGNKLEEIANLEKLENLEVLNLAGNQIKSIKGLENLKNLKSLYLNNNSIKEIHGLDTLESLETLWLNTNQISNIRGLDNCKALKILNLKQNNLTQIRGLYSLTELETLFLSENSIGEIKGLEALTKLETLDLNQNKIIQIKGLESLMNLKDLWLADNLIPQKILDQLGGLDSGGCAHDAMQFVKFSLINL
;
A
#
# COMPACT_ATOMS: atom_id res chain seq x y z
N MET A 1 38.59 4.62 14.46
CA MET A 1 38.63 5.79 13.52
C MET A 1 37.22 6.38 13.49
N LYS A 2 37.08 7.70 13.63
CA LYS A 2 35.75 8.33 13.75
C LYS A 2 35.30 9.08 12.49
N PHE A 3 36.01 8.93 11.39
CA PHE A 3 35.66 9.53 10.10
C PHE A 3 36.13 8.67 8.93
N VAL A 4 35.52 8.84 7.79
CA VAL A 4 35.95 8.33 6.47
C VAL A 4 36.29 9.51 5.57
N GLU A 5 36.96 9.24 4.45
CA GLU A 5 37.26 10.27 3.45
C GLU A 5 36.74 9.83 2.08
N VAL A 6 36.00 10.73 1.42
CA VAL A 6 35.47 10.56 0.05
C VAL A 6 35.87 11.79 -0.73
N ALA A 7 36.56 11.63 -1.86
CA ALA A 7 37.01 12.70 -2.74
C ALA A 7 37.72 13.87 -1.99
N GLY A 8 38.51 13.56 -0.95
CA GLY A 8 39.24 14.55 -0.14
C GLY A 8 38.40 15.19 0.98
N SER A 9 37.12 14.92 1.08
CA SER A 9 36.25 15.42 2.13
C SER A 9 36.09 14.39 3.26
N LYS A 10 36.04 14.86 4.51
CA LYS A 10 35.90 14.02 5.70
C LYS A 10 34.46 13.97 6.17
N PHE A 11 33.98 12.75 6.46
CA PHE A 11 32.64 12.47 6.97
C PHE A 11 32.75 11.75 8.32
N GLU A 12 32.14 12.34 9.33
CA GLU A 12 32.27 11.84 10.70
C GLU A 12 31.21 10.81 11.05
N LEU A 13 31.62 9.78 11.77
CA LEU A 13 30.71 8.84 12.42
C LEU A 13 30.04 9.52 13.62
N LYS A 14 28.70 9.53 13.64
CA LYS A 14 27.90 10.08 14.73
C LYS A 14 26.98 9.00 15.31
N ASN A 15 27.23 8.57 16.54
CA ASN A 15 26.40 7.58 17.24
C ASN A 15 26.17 6.28 16.45
N GLY A 16 27.21 5.77 15.76
CA GLY A 16 27.09 4.58 14.92
C GLY A 16 26.45 4.82 13.54
N PHE A 17 26.11 6.06 13.19
CA PHE A 17 25.55 6.47 11.90
C PHE A 17 26.57 7.21 11.04
N LEU A 18 26.68 6.84 9.77
CA LEU A 18 27.52 7.48 8.77
C LEU A 18 26.68 7.81 7.53
N ASP A 19 26.59 9.08 7.19
CA ASP A 19 25.88 9.57 6.01
C ASP A 19 26.88 9.90 4.91
N LEU A 20 26.77 9.18 3.78
CA LEU A 20 27.53 9.33 2.55
C LEU A 20 26.60 9.43 1.34
N SER A 21 25.39 9.93 1.53
CA SER A 21 24.42 10.15 0.46
C SER A 21 24.83 11.32 -0.45
N LEU A 22 24.41 11.28 -1.72
CA LEU A 22 24.58 12.39 -2.70
C LEU A 22 26.05 12.79 -2.98
N LEU A 23 26.99 11.84 -2.92
CA LEU A 23 28.44 12.11 -3.10
C LEU A 23 28.98 11.60 -4.46
N GLU A 24 28.10 11.16 -5.36
CA GLU A 24 28.47 10.62 -6.68
C GLU A 24 29.41 9.39 -6.62
N ILE A 25 29.43 8.68 -5.48
CA ILE A 25 30.26 7.49 -5.27
C ILE A 25 29.90 6.43 -6.30
N LYS A 26 30.89 5.87 -6.99
CA LYS A 26 30.72 4.80 -7.98
C LYS A 26 31.13 3.44 -7.44
N ASP A 27 32.15 3.41 -6.57
CA ASP A 27 32.67 2.23 -5.93
C ASP A 27 32.81 2.46 -4.42
N ILE A 28 32.26 1.58 -3.59
CA ILE A 28 32.33 1.68 -2.12
C ILE A 28 33.80 1.63 -1.66
N ASN A 29 34.68 0.96 -2.39
CA ASN A 29 36.11 0.91 -2.09
C ASN A 29 36.83 2.26 -2.19
N GLU A 30 36.24 3.25 -2.85
CA GLU A 30 36.75 4.65 -2.90
C GLU A 30 36.62 5.33 -1.53
N ILE A 31 35.81 4.82 -0.60
CA ILE A 31 35.58 5.37 0.73
C ILE A 31 36.75 4.99 1.66
N GLN A 32 37.71 5.90 1.77
CA GLN A 32 38.92 5.63 2.55
C GLN A 32 38.60 5.50 4.04
N GLY A 33 39.02 4.40 4.63
CA GLY A 33 38.86 4.13 6.08
C GLY A 33 37.55 3.49 6.49
N LEU A 34 36.61 3.22 5.57
CA LEU A 34 35.32 2.62 5.87
C LEU A 34 35.48 1.27 6.60
N SER A 35 36.32 0.37 6.09
CA SER A 35 36.56 -0.97 6.68
C SER A 35 37.15 -0.94 8.10
N LYS A 36 37.65 0.23 8.55
CA LYS A 36 38.25 0.42 9.88
C LYS A 36 37.23 0.86 10.94
N ILE A 37 36.01 1.19 10.55
CA ILE A 37 34.95 1.65 11.48
C ILE A 37 34.18 0.43 11.99
N LYS A 38 34.63 -0.18 13.07
CA LYS A 38 34.00 -1.41 13.63
C LYS A 38 32.68 -1.15 14.38
N GLU A 39 32.43 0.06 14.81
CA GLU A 39 31.21 0.48 15.56
C GLU A 39 30.08 1.05 14.67
N LEU A 40 30.22 0.89 13.34
CA LEU A 40 29.21 1.36 12.38
C LEU A 40 27.97 0.46 12.40
N LYS A 41 26.83 1.06 12.72
CA LYS A 41 25.54 0.36 12.78
C LYS A 41 24.60 0.74 11.66
N ASN A 42 24.71 1.97 11.18
CA ASN A 42 23.83 2.51 10.15
C ASN A 42 24.67 3.24 9.10
N LEU A 43 24.60 2.75 7.85
CA LEU A 43 25.33 3.30 6.71
C LEU A 43 24.35 3.78 5.64
N GLU A 44 24.39 5.08 5.38
CA GLU A 44 23.61 5.74 4.36
C GLU A 44 24.48 5.97 3.11
N LEU A 45 24.14 5.30 2.02
CA LEU A 45 24.81 5.38 0.70
C LEU A 45 23.81 5.69 -0.43
N SER A 46 22.60 6.15 -0.10
CA SER A 46 21.59 6.41 -1.11
C SER A 46 21.96 7.57 -2.04
N SER A 47 21.33 7.60 -3.20
CA SER A 47 21.49 8.68 -4.19
C SER A 47 22.96 8.87 -4.63
N ASN A 48 23.61 7.77 -4.93
CA ASN A 48 24.96 7.71 -5.47
C ASN A 48 24.97 7.09 -6.88
N ASN A 49 26.14 6.67 -7.37
CA ASN A 49 26.31 6.00 -8.66
C ASN A 49 26.85 4.58 -8.52
N ILE A 50 26.62 3.91 -7.36
CA ILE A 50 27.17 2.61 -7.02
C ILE A 50 26.57 1.54 -7.93
N GLY A 51 27.45 0.80 -8.64
CA GLY A 51 27.04 -0.30 -9.52
C GLY A 51 27.18 -1.67 -8.88
N THR A 52 28.11 -1.82 -7.93
CA THR A 52 28.38 -3.09 -7.24
C THR A 52 28.48 -2.89 -5.74
N ILE A 53 27.99 -3.88 -4.97
CA ILE A 53 28.09 -3.86 -3.50
C ILE A 53 29.33 -4.67 -3.12
N GLU A 54 30.45 -4.00 -2.92
CA GLU A 54 31.73 -4.59 -2.53
C GLU A 54 32.39 -3.71 -1.46
N GLY A 55 33.27 -4.28 -0.61
CA GLY A 55 34.01 -3.52 0.40
C GLY A 55 33.26 -3.30 1.74
N LEU A 56 32.17 -4.02 1.99
CA LEU A 56 31.40 -3.97 3.22
C LEU A 56 31.69 -5.13 4.20
N ASP A 57 32.51 -6.11 3.81
CA ASP A 57 32.75 -7.37 4.56
C ASP A 57 33.19 -7.20 6.00
N ASP A 58 33.90 -6.10 6.31
CA ASP A 58 34.40 -5.81 7.65
C ASP A 58 33.39 -5.13 8.58
N LEU A 59 32.24 -4.71 8.06
CA LEU A 59 31.20 -3.95 8.77
C LEU A 59 30.18 -4.89 9.44
N THR A 60 30.67 -5.90 10.16
CA THR A 60 29.82 -6.99 10.71
C THR A 60 28.81 -6.53 11.76
N GLU A 61 29.00 -5.34 12.37
CA GLU A 61 28.05 -4.75 13.31
C GLU A 61 26.93 -3.93 12.65
N LEU A 62 26.89 -3.90 11.31
CA LEU A 62 25.92 -3.10 10.58
C LEU A 62 24.50 -3.67 10.77
N GLU A 63 23.59 -2.81 11.22
CA GLU A 63 22.17 -3.13 11.45
C GLU A 63 21.28 -2.55 10.34
N ILE A 64 21.66 -1.40 9.77
CA ILE A 64 20.89 -0.71 8.71
C ILE A 64 21.82 -0.32 7.57
N LEU A 65 21.45 -0.69 6.35
CA LEU A 65 22.16 -0.31 5.13
C LEU A 65 21.19 0.29 4.11
N ASN A 66 21.43 1.54 3.73
CA ASN A 66 20.68 2.18 2.67
C ASN A 66 21.54 2.36 1.41
N LEU A 67 21.15 1.67 0.34
CA LEU A 67 21.73 1.72 -1.00
C LEU A 67 20.69 2.17 -2.05
N GLY A 68 19.63 2.83 -1.63
CA GLY A 68 18.56 3.30 -2.51
C GLY A 68 19.05 4.32 -3.53
N SER A 69 18.40 4.40 -4.68
CA SER A 69 18.73 5.35 -5.77
C SER A 69 20.20 5.26 -6.21
N ASN A 70 20.60 4.05 -6.60
CA ASN A 70 21.92 3.73 -7.14
C ASN A 70 21.80 3.03 -8.51
N LYS A 71 22.84 2.35 -8.97
CA LYS A 71 22.90 1.64 -10.26
C LYS A 71 23.17 0.15 -10.08
N ILE A 72 22.77 -0.41 -8.93
CA ILE A 72 23.05 -1.80 -8.55
C ILE A 72 22.23 -2.75 -9.43
N ILE A 73 22.92 -3.72 -10.03
CA ILE A 73 22.30 -4.75 -10.88
C ILE A 73 22.20 -6.08 -10.12
N ASP A 74 23.25 -6.45 -9.39
CA ASP A 74 23.34 -7.70 -8.62
C ASP A 74 23.49 -7.42 -7.13
N ILE A 75 22.73 -8.15 -6.32
CA ILE A 75 22.92 -8.15 -4.86
C ILE A 75 23.99 -9.17 -4.53
N LYS A 76 25.17 -8.69 -4.10
CA LYS A 76 26.32 -9.51 -3.67
C LYS A 76 27.16 -8.75 -2.67
N GLY A 77 28.08 -9.42 -1.96
CA GLY A 77 28.97 -8.77 -0.99
C GLY A 77 28.31 -8.38 0.32
N LEU A 78 27.16 -8.99 0.65
CA LEU A 78 26.44 -8.78 1.92
C LEU A 78 26.56 -9.98 2.86
N ASP A 79 27.21 -11.06 2.45
CA ASP A 79 27.23 -12.36 3.15
C ASP A 79 27.71 -12.31 4.59
N ARG A 80 28.58 -11.34 4.94
CA ARG A 80 29.13 -11.17 6.29
C ARG A 80 28.31 -10.26 7.19
N LEU A 81 27.31 -9.56 6.64
CA LEU A 81 26.50 -8.58 7.39
C LEU A 81 25.34 -9.26 8.14
N GLN A 82 25.64 -10.29 8.93
CA GLN A 82 24.65 -11.15 9.58
C GLN A 82 23.81 -10.42 10.65
N ASN A 83 24.25 -9.24 11.13
CA ASN A 83 23.49 -8.40 12.06
C ASN A 83 22.52 -7.43 11.34
N LEU A 84 22.48 -7.45 10.00
CA LEU A 84 21.65 -6.54 9.22
C LEU A 84 20.17 -6.86 9.47
N LYS A 85 19.41 -5.82 9.84
CA LYS A 85 17.97 -5.85 10.10
C LYS A 85 17.18 -5.15 9.03
N ILE A 86 17.72 -4.05 8.48
CA ILE A 86 17.03 -3.23 7.49
C ILE A 86 17.94 -3.02 6.29
N LEU A 87 17.43 -3.37 5.09
CA LEU A 87 18.13 -3.19 3.84
C LEU A 87 17.26 -2.42 2.83
N HIS A 88 17.72 -1.24 2.42
CA HIS A 88 17.08 -0.45 1.37
C HIS A 88 17.87 -0.58 0.06
N LEU A 89 17.20 -1.10 -0.97
CA LEU A 89 17.69 -1.23 -2.35
C LEU A 89 16.70 -0.59 -3.35
N ILE A 90 15.90 0.37 -2.88
CA ILE A 90 14.87 1.06 -3.67
C ILE A 90 15.52 1.78 -4.86
N SER A 91 14.86 1.77 -6.03
CA SER A 91 15.29 2.50 -7.23
C SER A 91 16.72 2.14 -7.65
N ASN A 92 16.91 0.88 -7.97
CA ASN A 92 18.11 0.31 -8.57
C ASN A 92 17.77 -0.41 -9.91
N GLN A 93 18.63 -1.32 -10.37
CA GLN A 93 18.46 -2.05 -11.62
C GLN A 93 18.48 -3.57 -11.39
N ILE A 94 18.05 -4.02 -10.20
CA ILE A 94 18.13 -5.41 -9.76
C ILE A 94 17.10 -6.25 -10.52
N GLY A 95 17.56 -7.29 -11.21
CA GLY A 95 16.71 -8.24 -11.95
C GLY A 95 16.40 -9.52 -11.17
N GLU A 96 17.30 -9.93 -10.27
CA GLU A 96 17.18 -11.17 -9.50
C GLU A 96 17.47 -10.93 -8.02
N ILE A 97 16.70 -11.60 -7.15
CA ILE A 97 16.97 -11.60 -5.70
C ILE A 97 17.90 -12.78 -5.40
N LYS A 98 19.17 -12.48 -5.15
CA LYS A 98 20.20 -13.46 -4.79
C LYS A 98 21.24 -12.78 -3.88
N GLY A 99 22.05 -13.58 -3.14
CA GLY A 99 23.08 -13.03 -2.23
C GLY A 99 22.53 -12.45 -0.92
N LEU A 100 21.29 -12.82 -0.55
CA LEU A 100 20.67 -12.46 0.72
C LEU A 100 20.57 -13.65 1.69
N GLU A 101 21.01 -14.84 1.27
CA GLU A 101 20.74 -16.13 1.93
C GLU A 101 21.33 -16.23 3.35
N ASN A 102 22.33 -15.39 3.65
CA ASN A 102 22.98 -15.35 4.97
C ASN A 102 22.40 -14.27 5.91
N LEU A 103 21.51 -13.40 5.41
CA LEU A 103 20.92 -12.30 6.19
C LEU A 103 19.68 -12.77 6.96
N THR A 104 19.79 -13.84 7.71
CA THR A 104 18.66 -14.49 8.40
C THR A 104 18.02 -13.64 9.49
N ASN A 105 18.68 -12.57 9.94
CA ASN A 105 18.15 -11.60 10.91
C ASN A 105 17.46 -10.40 10.25
N LEU A 106 17.33 -10.39 8.91
CA LEU A 106 16.72 -9.28 8.20
C LEU A 106 15.22 -9.21 8.51
N GLU A 107 14.79 -8.07 9.02
CA GLU A 107 13.41 -7.76 9.42
C GLU A 107 12.67 -6.94 8.34
N GLU A 108 13.40 -6.07 7.64
CA GLU A 108 12.81 -5.19 6.62
C GLU A 108 13.67 -5.19 5.34
N LEU A 109 13.03 -5.45 4.20
CA LEU A 109 13.66 -5.45 2.88
C LEU A 109 12.84 -4.60 1.89
N TYR A 110 13.49 -3.60 1.32
CA TYR A 110 12.87 -2.66 0.39
C TYR A 110 13.54 -2.75 -0.98
N LEU A 111 12.82 -3.34 -1.96
CA LEU A 111 13.25 -3.58 -3.33
C LEU A 111 12.39 -2.84 -4.37
N ARG A 112 11.64 -1.84 -3.94
CA ARG A 112 10.76 -1.05 -4.81
C ARG A 112 11.53 -0.40 -5.95
N GLY A 113 10.91 -0.38 -7.17
CA GLY A 113 11.47 0.31 -8.33
C GLY A 113 12.74 -0.36 -8.87
N ASN A 114 12.67 -1.67 -9.07
CA ASN A 114 13.71 -2.49 -9.68
C ASN A 114 13.16 -3.22 -10.92
N GLN A 115 13.82 -4.28 -11.40
CA GLN A 115 13.47 -5.05 -12.58
C GLN A 115 13.19 -6.53 -12.22
N ILE A 116 12.78 -6.80 -10.98
CA ILE A 116 12.59 -8.14 -10.44
C ILE A 116 11.36 -8.78 -11.08
N SER A 117 11.52 -9.96 -11.67
CA SER A 117 10.43 -10.72 -12.30
C SER A 117 10.04 -11.98 -11.53
N GLN A 118 10.91 -12.50 -10.66
CA GLN A 118 10.71 -13.71 -9.86
C GLN A 118 11.14 -13.50 -8.42
N LEU A 119 10.43 -14.14 -7.48
CA LEU A 119 10.66 -13.98 -6.04
C LEU A 119 11.52 -15.08 -5.42
N LYS A 120 12.45 -15.66 -6.20
CA LYS A 120 13.44 -16.62 -5.69
C LYS A 120 14.52 -15.91 -4.88
N GLY A 121 15.05 -16.59 -3.84
CA GLY A 121 16.16 -16.08 -3.02
C GLY A 121 15.72 -15.42 -1.71
N LEU A 122 14.43 -15.43 -1.39
CA LEU A 122 13.87 -14.92 -0.14
C LEU A 122 13.65 -16.02 0.91
N GLU A 123 13.75 -17.29 0.54
CA GLU A 123 13.28 -18.45 1.31
C GLU A 123 13.95 -18.60 2.69
N LYS A 124 15.16 -18.04 2.86
CA LYS A 124 15.90 -18.08 4.14
C LYS A 124 15.66 -16.87 5.04
N LEU A 125 14.98 -15.85 4.56
CA LEU A 125 14.76 -14.59 5.29
C LEU A 125 13.54 -14.70 6.23
N THR A 126 13.48 -15.74 7.04
CA THR A 126 12.31 -16.08 7.87
C THR A 126 12.00 -15.06 8.98
N SER A 127 12.91 -14.13 9.25
CA SER A 127 12.69 -13.02 10.20
C SER A 127 12.00 -11.81 9.58
N LEU A 128 11.74 -11.82 8.26
CA LEU A 128 11.12 -10.67 7.60
C LEU A 128 9.73 -10.38 8.15
N ILE A 129 9.54 -9.11 8.50
CA ILE A 129 8.30 -8.48 8.96
C ILE A 129 7.73 -7.58 7.87
N ARG A 130 8.60 -6.87 7.10
CA ARG A 130 8.19 -5.97 6.02
C ARG A 130 8.95 -6.25 4.74
N LEU A 131 8.20 -6.34 3.63
CA LEU A 131 8.75 -6.57 2.30
C LEU A 131 8.09 -5.62 1.29
N ASP A 132 8.89 -4.76 0.65
CA ASP A 132 8.42 -3.90 -0.44
C ASP A 132 9.04 -4.34 -1.78
N LEU A 133 8.18 -4.87 -2.65
CA LEU A 133 8.46 -5.32 -4.00
C LEU A 133 7.71 -4.48 -5.04
N SER A 134 7.18 -3.33 -4.65
CA SER A 134 6.37 -2.49 -5.53
C SER A 134 7.18 -1.96 -6.72
N TRP A 135 6.51 -1.74 -7.86
CA TRP A 135 7.13 -1.20 -9.08
C TRP A 135 8.29 -2.07 -9.58
N ASN A 136 7.98 -3.34 -9.81
CA ASN A 136 8.86 -4.34 -10.40
C ASN A 136 8.16 -4.99 -11.62
N GLU A 137 8.62 -6.16 -12.05
CA GLU A 137 8.08 -6.89 -13.21
C GLU A 137 7.49 -8.25 -12.83
N ILE A 138 7.06 -8.41 -11.57
CA ILE A 138 6.61 -9.68 -10.99
C ILE A 138 5.28 -10.10 -11.62
N THR A 139 5.24 -11.35 -12.10
CA THR A 139 4.04 -11.95 -12.71
C THR A 139 3.33 -12.95 -11.82
N GLU A 140 4.02 -13.53 -10.82
CA GLU A 140 3.50 -14.56 -9.93
C GLU A 140 4.07 -14.37 -8.51
N ILE A 141 3.25 -14.66 -7.49
CA ILE A 141 3.69 -14.67 -6.09
C ILE A 141 4.10 -16.11 -5.75
N ASN A 142 5.42 -16.42 -5.88
CA ASN A 142 6.02 -17.70 -5.53
C ASN A 142 7.27 -17.46 -4.69
N GLY A 143 7.56 -18.33 -3.68
CA GLY A 143 8.79 -18.22 -2.88
C GLY A 143 8.67 -17.33 -1.64
N LEU A 144 7.44 -16.98 -1.22
CA LEU A 144 7.17 -16.28 0.04
C LEU A 144 6.67 -17.21 1.16
N GLU A 145 6.50 -18.50 0.87
CA GLU A 145 5.81 -19.47 1.75
C GLU A 145 6.51 -19.70 3.09
N THR A 146 7.80 -19.39 3.18
CA THR A 146 8.60 -19.50 4.41
C THR A 146 8.59 -18.24 5.27
N LEU A 147 8.10 -17.11 4.73
CA LEU A 147 8.12 -15.81 5.39
C LEU A 147 6.91 -15.64 6.34
N THR A 148 6.72 -16.60 7.22
CA THR A 148 5.51 -16.68 8.07
C THR A 148 5.39 -15.55 9.11
N ASN A 149 6.45 -14.79 9.36
CA ASN A 149 6.44 -13.63 10.25
C ASN A 149 6.05 -12.32 9.51
N LEU A 150 5.79 -12.38 8.19
CA LEU A 150 5.51 -11.19 7.41
C LEU A 150 4.16 -10.55 7.82
N GLU A 151 4.23 -9.31 8.24
CA GLU A 151 3.08 -8.47 8.61
C GLU A 151 2.68 -7.51 7.48
N VAL A 152 3.67 -7.08 6.68
CA VAL A 152 3.44 -6.08 5.63
C VAL A 152 4.06 -6.52 4.31
N LEU A 153 3.23 -6.65 3.28
CA LEU A 153 3.65 -6.95 1.91
C LEU A 153 3.14 -5.88 0.95
N TRP A 154 4.06 -5.12 0.36
CA TRP A 154 3.77 -4.23 -0.77
C TRP A 154 4.31 -4.84 -2.07
N ILE A 155 3.41 -5.08 -3.02
CA ILE A 155 3.71 -5.63 -4.34
C ILE A 155 2.91 -4.88 -5.43
N ALA A 156 2.66 -3.59 -5.16
CA ALA A 156 1.93 -2.71 -6.07
C ALA A 156 2.73 -2.41 -7.34
N GLY A 157 2.04 -2.09 -8.44
CA GLY A 157 2.69 -1.69 -9.69
C GLY A 157 3.51 -2.81 -10.34
N ASN A 158 2.99 -4.03 -10.33
CA ASN A 158 3.58 -5.21 -10.95
C ASN A 158 2.70 -5.75 -12.10
N LYS A 159 2.91 -7.00 -12.51
CA LYS A 159 2.20 -7.64 -13.63
C LYS A 159 1.38 -8.86 -13.17
N LEU A 160 0.93 -8.89 -11.90
CA LEU A 160 0.17 -10.00 -11.33
C LEU A 160 -1.22 -10.10 -11.98
N GLU A 161 -1.60 -11.28 -12.47
CA GLU A 161 -2.95 -11.55 -12.97
C GLU A 161 -3.86 -12.21 -11.94
N GLU A 162 -3.29 -12.83 -10.91
CA GLU A 162 -4.03 -13.50 -9.83
C GLU A 162 -3.34 -13.35 -8.47
N ILE A 163 -4.11 -13.58 -7.41
CA ILE A 163 -3.63 -13.66 -6.03
C ILE A 163 -3.52 -15.14 -5.68
N ALA A 164 -2.31 -15.61 -5.37
CA ALA A 164 -2.05 -17.01 -5.00
C ALA A 164 -0.83 -17.10 -4.08
N ASN A 165 -0.64 -18.26 -3.44
CA ASN A 165 0.54 -18.61 -2.62
C ASN A 165 0.78 -17.68 -1.41
N LEU A 166 -0.30 -17.14 -0.84
CA LEU A 166 -0.25 -16.33 0.38
C LEU A 166 -0.77 -17.10 1.62
N GLU A 167 -1.17 -18.36 1.46
CA GLU A 167 -1.90 -19.15 2.49
C GLU A 167 -1.08 -19.36 3.78
N LYS A 168 0.26 -19.23 3.69
CA LYS A 168 1.16 -19.38 4.85
C LYS A 168 1.45 -18.07 5.58
N LEU A 169 1.07 -16.94 4.99
CA LEU A 169 1.36 -15.60 5.55
C LEU A 169 0.25 -15.16 6.52
N GLU A 170 -0.07 -16.00 7.49
CA GLU A 170 -1.22 -15.83 8.40
C GLU A 170 -1.10 -14.58 9.30
N ASN A 171 0.12 -14.05 9.48
CA ASN A 171 0.39 -12.83 10.27
C ASN A 171 0.21 -11.53 9.47
N LEU A 172 -0.11 -11.62 8.17
CA LEU A 172 -0.18 -10.44 7.32
C LEU A 172 -1.31 -9.49 7.76
N GLU A 173 -0.94 -8.25 8.04
CA GLU A 173 -1.84 -7.16 8.43
C GLU A 173 -2.09 -6.17 7.28
N VAL A 174 -1.10 -5.96 6.42
CA VAL A 174 -1.18 -5.04 5.28
C VAL A 174 -0.77 -5.74 4.01
N LEU A 175 -1.66 -5.76 3.01
CA LEU A 175 -1.39 -6.28 1.67
C LEU A 175 -1.72 -5.23 0.62
N ASN A 176 -0.70 -4.79 -0.13
CA ASN A 176 -0.88 -3.85 -1.23
C ASN A 176 -0.59 -4.50 -2.57
N LEU A 177 -1.66 -4.72 -3.34
CA LEU A 177 -1.67 -5.30 -4.68
C LEU A 177 -2.16 -4.28 -5.74
N ALA A 178 -2.15 -3.00 -5.42
CA ALA A 178 -2.61 -1.94 -6.32
C ALA A 178 -1.81 -1.90 -7.63
N GLY A 179 -2.45 -1.48 -8.72
CA GLY A 179 -1.73 -1.29 -9.99
C GLY A 179 -1.18 -2.58 -10.60
N ASN A 180 -1.94 -3.66 -10.52
CA ASN A 180 -1.66 -4.96 -11.16
C ASN A 180 -2.70 -5.27 -12.26
N GLN A 181 -2.82 -6.52 -12.69
CA GLN A 181 -3.76 -6.99 -13.71
C GLN A 181 -4.74 -8.01 -13.14
N ILE A 182 -5.01 -7.95 -11.83
CA ILE A 182 -5.82 -8.92 -11.09
C ILE A 182 -7.28 -8.85 -11.54
N LYS A 183 -7.86 -10.01 -11.86
CA LYS A 183 -9.22 -10.14 -12.38
C LYS A 183 -10.24 -10.61 -11.33
N SER A 184 -9.77 -11.30 -10.29
CA SER A 184 -10.61 -11.86 -9.22
C SER A 184 -9.90 -11.86 -7.87
N ILE A 185 -10.66 -11.71 -6.79
CA ILE A 185 -10.14 -11.78 -5.42
C ILE A 185 -10.29 -13.23 -4.95
N LYS A 186 -9.19 -13.91 -4.70
CA LYS A 186 -9.11 -15.29 -4.19
C LYS A 186 -7.78 -15.49 -3.47
N GLY A 187 -7.60 -16.59 -2.73
CA GLY A 187 -6.33 -16.93 -2.06
C GLY A 187 -6.00 -16.05 -0.85
N LEU A 188 -7.02 -15.40 -0.25
CA LEU A 188 -6.88 -14.58 0.95
C LEU A 188 -7.50 -15.24 2.20
N GLU A 189 -8.04 -16.46 2.06
CA GLU A 189 -8.90 -17.10 3.04
C GLU A 189 -8.21 -17.36 4.40
N ASN A 190 -6.88 -17.48 4.41
CA ASN A 190 -6.08 -17.67 5.63
C ASN A 190 -5.58 -16.36 6.28
N LEU A 191 -5.72 -15.22 5.61
CA LEU A 191 -5.19 -13.94 6.08
C LEU A 191 -6.11 -13.25 7.09
N LYS A 192 -6.48 -13.96 8.16
CA LYS A 192 -7.48 -13.50 9.15
C LYS A 192 -7.08 -12.26 9.93
N ASN A 193 -5.78 -11.96 9.98
CA ASN A 193 -5.24 -10.77 10.65
C ASN A 193 -5.19 -9.55 9.73
N LEU A 194 -5.61 -9.67 8.44
CA LEU A 194 -5.51 -8.59 7.47
C LEU A 194 -6.42 -7.42 7.85
N LYS A 195 -5.81 -6.26 8.05
CA LYS A 195 -6.46 -4.98 8.41
C LYS A 195 -6.61 -4.06 7.21
N SER A 196 -5.64 -4.09 6.29
CA SER A 196 -5.63 -3.20 5.13
C SER A 196 -5.34 -3.96 3.84
N LEU A 197 -6.27 -3.85 2.89
CA LEU A 197 -6.17 -4.47 1.57
C LEU A 197 -6.33 -3.42 0.47
N TYR A 198 -5.30 -3.27 -0.36
CA TYR A 198 -5.28 -2.34 -1.48
C TYR A 198 -5.28 -3.12 -2.79
N LEU A 199 -6.36 -3.01 -3.55
CA LEU A 199 -6.60 -3.67 -4.85
C LEU A 199 -7.00 -2.66 -5.93
N ASN A 200 -6.78 -1.38 -5.69
CA ASN A 200 -7.09 -0.32 -6.67
C ASN A 200 -6.23 -0.43 -7.92
N ASN A 201 -6.72 0.11 -9.05
CA ASN A 201 -6.07 0.02 -10.36
C ASN A 201 -5.79 -1.43 -10.79
N ASN A 202 -6.85 -2.25 -10.83
CA ASN A 202 -6.83 -3.64 -11.30
C ASN A 202 -7.97 -3.87 -12.32
N SER A 203 -8.29 -5.12 -12.63
CA SER A 203 -9.36 -5.49 -13.57
C SER A 203 -10.47 -6.31 -12.90
N ILE A 204 -10.73 -6.07 -11.61
CA ILE A 204 -11.66 -6.82 -10.79
C ILE A 204 -13.11 -6.45 -11.18
N LYS A 205 -13.96 -7.48 -11.39
CA LYS A 205 -15.35 -7.30 -11.78
C LYS A 205 -16.35 -7.57 -10.65
N GLU A 206 -15.97 -8.42 -9.70
CA GLU A 206 -16.81 -8.87 -8.59
C GLU A 206 -16.01 -8.89 -7.29
N ILE A 207 -16.67 -8.52 -6.18
CA ILE A 207 -16.11 -8.63 -4.83
C ILE A 207 -16.54 -9.98 -4.28
N HIS A 208 -15.58 -10.86 -4.03
CA HIS A 208 -15.76 -12.18 -3.40
C HIS A 208 -14.44 -12.59 -2.72
N GLY A 209 -14.43 -13.70 -1.97
CA GLY A 209 -13.22 -14.23 -1.32
C GLY A 209 -12.71 -13.40 -0.15
N LEU A 210 -13.56 -12.55 0.44
CA LEU A 210 -13.28 -11.75 1.63
C LEU A 210 -14.00 -12.27 2.88
N ASP A 211 -14.67 -13.40 2.78
CA ASP A 211 -15.60 -13.91 3.80
C ASP A 211 -14.94 -14.25 5.14
N THR A 212 -13.63 -14.47 5.16
CA THR A 212 -12.84 -14.79 6.36
C THR A 212 -12.10 -13.59 6.96
N LEU A 213 -12.16 -12.43 6.30
CA LEU A 213 -11.39 -11.24 6.66
C LEU A 213 -12.18 -10.37 7.66
N GLU A 214 -12.49 -10.91 8.82
CA GLU A 214 -13.29 -10.25 9.86
C GLU A 214 -12.58 -9.03 10.47
N SER A 215 -11.24 -8.99 10.41
CA SER A 215 -10.39 -7.90 10.93
C SER A 215 -10.18 -6.76 9.93
N LEU A 216 -10.74 -6.84 8.70
CA LEU A 216 -10.47 -5.88 7.64
C LEU A 216 -11.10 -4.51 7.97
N GLU A 217 -10.26 -3.49 8.12
CA GLU A 217 -10.66 -2.11 8.44
C GLU A 217 -10.62 -1.20 7.20
N THR A 218 -9.71 -1.47 6.27
CA THR A 218 -9.50 -0.64 5.08
C THR A 218 -9.50 -1.48 3.81
N LEU A 219 -10.38 -1.15 2.86
CA LEU A 219 -10.48 -1.81 1.55
C LEU A 219 -10.51 -0.78 0.42
N TRP A 220 -9.50 -0.81 -0.43
CA TRP A 220 -9.42 0.03 -1.62
C TRP A 220 -9.59 -0.79 -2.89
N LEU A 221 -10.68 -0.52 -3.61
CA LEU A 221 -11.07 -1.16 -4.86
C LEU A 221 -11.34 -0.15 -5.98
N ASN A 222 -10.90 1.10 -5.78
CA ASN A 222 -11.10 2.14 -6.80
C ASN A 222 -10.36 1.80 -8.11
N THR A 223 -10.88 2.33 -9.22
CA THR A 223 -10.31 2.09 -10.56
C THR A 223 -10.26 0.60 -10.90
N ASN A 224 -11.45 -0.01 -10.89
CA ASN A 224 -11.69 -1.41 -11.27
C ASN A 224 -12.91 -1.49 -12.21
N GLN A 225 -13.51 -2.65 -12.39
CA GLN A 225 -14.67 -2.89 -13.26
C GLN A 225 -15.88 -3.43 -12.47
N ILE A 226 -15.97 -3.12 -11.17
CA ILE A 226 -16.96 -3.67 -10.26
C ILE A 226 -18.34 -3.08 -10.59
N SER A 227 -19.33 -3.96 -10.81
CA SER A 227 -20.71 -3.56 -11.12
C SER A 227 -21.69 -3.76 -9.96
N ASN A 228 -21.32 -4.56 -8.96
CA ASN A 228 -22.15 -4.85 -7.80
C ASN A 228 -21.30 -4.97 -6.53
N ILE A 229 -21.82 -4.46 -5.42
CA ILE A 229 -21.20 -4.63 -4.09
C ILE A 229 -21.80 -5.90 -3.48
N ARG A 230 -20.98 -6.94 -3.33
CA ARG A 230 -21.33 -8.22 -2.71
C ARG A 230 -20.13 -8.75 -1.94
N GLY A 231 -20.30 -9.79 -1.09
CA GLY A 231 -19.18 -10.48 -0.43
C GLY A 231 -18.44 -9.66 0.61
N LEU A 232 -19.12 -8.66 1.20
CA LEU A 232 -18.60 -7.86 2.31
C LEU A 232 -19.32 -8.15 3.64
N ASP A 233 -20.20 -9.15 3.65
CA ASP A 233 -21.11 -9.41 4.78
C ASP A 233 -20.38 -9.72 6.09
N ASN A 234 -19.18 -10.29 6.03
CA ASN A 234 -18.35 -10.62 7.18
C ASN A 234 -17.27 -9.56 7.52
N CYS A 235 -17.06 -8.58 6.64
CA CYS A 235 -16.07 -7.51 6.87
C CYS A 235 -16.63 -6.44 7.85
N LYS A 236 -17.12 -6.86 9.02
CA LYS A 236 -17.86 -6.00 9.96
C LYS A 236 -16.99 -4.92 10.60
N ALA A 237 -15.66 -5.08 10.63
CA ALA A 237 -14.72 -4.10 11.14
C ALA A 237 -14.39 -2.98 10.14
N LEU A 238 -14.97 -3.03 8.91
CA LEU A 238 -14.59 -2.11 7.84
C LEU A 238 -15.00 -0.66 8.17
N LYS A 239 -14.01 0.23 8.16
CA LYS A 239 -14.13 1.67 8.42
C LYS A 239 -14.00 2.49 7.14
N ILE A 240 -13.16 2.04 6.20
CA ILE A 240 -12.90 2.75 4.95
C ILE A 240 -13.14 1.82 3.78
N LEU A 241 -14.07 2.20 2.89
CA LEU A 241 -14.34 1.51 1.63
C LEU A 241 -14.22 2.48 0.46
N ASN A 242 -13.29 2.21 -0.44
CA ASN A 242 -13.12 3.00 -1.65
C ASN A 242 -13.49 2.19 -2.89
N LEU A 243 -14.59 2.57 -3.53
CA LEU A 243 -15.15 2.02 -4.77
C LEU A 243 -15.24 3.07 -5.89
N LYS A 244 -14.51 4.20 -5.75
CA LYS A 244 -14.43 5.24 -6.76
C LYS A 244 -14.03 4.64 -8.11
N GLN A 245 -14.56 5.21 -9.22
CA GLN A 245 -14.18 4.84 -10.58
C GLN A 245 -14.36 3.33 -10.86
N ASN A 246 -15.65 2.92 -10.79
CA ASN A 246 -16.11 1.57 -11.08
C ASN A 246 -17.36 1.60 -11.96
N ASN A 247 -18.07 0.48 -12.11
CA ASN A 247 -19.27 0.36 -12.96
C ASN A 247 -20.56 0.22 -12.14
N LEU A 248 -20.60 0.77 -10.92
CA LEU A 248 -21.74 0.66 -10.02
C LEU A 248 -22.93 1.47 -10.55
N THR A 249 -24.12 0.86 -10.55
CA THR A 249 -25.38 1.55 -10.86
C THR A 249 -26.29 1.71 -9.65
N GLN A 250 -26.00 1.00 -8.57
CA GLN A 250 -26.79 0.98 -7.34
C GLN A 250 -25.85 0.79 -6.13
N ILE A 251 -26.29 1.32 -4.98
CA ILE A 251 -25.62 1.10 -3.68
C ILE A 251 -26.40 -0.01 -2.98
N ARG A 252 -25.81 -1.22 -2.87
CA ARG A 252 -26.40 -2.39 -2.20
C ARG A 252 -25.31 -3.21 -1.54
N GLY A 253 -25.65 -4.07 -0.56
CA GLY A 253 -24.71 -5.01 0.06
C GLY A 253 -23.80 -4.37 1.11
N LEU A 254 -24.21 -3.23 1.69
CA LEU A 254 -23.45 -2.53 2.73
C LEU A 254 -24.10 -2.69 4.13
N TYR A 255 -25.18 -3.43 4.26
CA TYR A 255 -26.01 -3.49 5.47
C TYR A 255 -25.27 -4.04 6.71
N SER A 256 -24.22 -4.83 6.52
CA SER A 256 -23.42 -5.41 7.62
C SER A 256 -22.27 -4.48 8.06
N LEU A 257 -21.96 -3.42 7.29
CA LEU A 257 -20.80 -2.56 7.52
C LEU A 257 -21.12 -1.42 8.50
N THR A 258 -21.60 -1.75 9.68
CA THR A 258 -22.07 -0.76 10.67
C THR A 258 -20.97 0.12 11.28
N GLU A 259 -19.71 -0.28 11.11
CA GLU A 259 -18.53 0.48 11.55
C GLU A 259 -17.99 1.42 10.46
N LEU A 260 -18.64 1.48 9.26
CA LEU A 260 -18.12 2.27 8.15
C LEU A 260 -18.20 3.77 8.44
N GLU A 261 -17.05 4.43 8.35
CA GLU A 261 -16.86 5.87 8.59
C GLU A 261 -16.67 6.64 7.28
N THR A 262 -16.04 6.00 6.28
CA THR A 262 -15.71 6.64 5.00
C THR A 262 -16.09 5.75 3.83
N LEU A 263 -16.90 6.30 2.90
CA LEU A 263 -17.35 5.63 1.69
C LEU A 263 -17.13 6.51 0.46
N PHE A 264 -16.24 6.05 -0.45
CA PHE A 264 -16.02 6.71 -1.73
C PHE A 264 -16.70 5.93 -2.85
N LEU A 265 -17.63 6.56 -3.54
CA LEU A 265 -18.43 6.03 -4.65
C LEU A 265 -18.39 6.93 -5.89
N SER A 266 -17.53 7.96 -5.90
CA SER A 266 -17.42 8.88 -7.03
C SER A 266 -17.04 8.18 -8.34
N GLU A 267 -17.33 8.82 -9.46
CA GLU A 267 -17.02 8.29 -10.81
C GLU A 267 -17.63 6.89 -11.05
N ASN A 268 -18.94 6.76 -10.78
CA ASN A 268 -19.74 5.57 -11.06
C ASN A 268 -20.98 5.94 -11.91
N SER A 269 -21.99 5.09 -11.96
CA SER A 269 -23.25 5.35 -12.67
C SER A 269 -24.48 5.24 -11.75
N ILE A 270 -24.35 5.60 -10.48
CA ILE A 270 -25.38 5.46 -9.45
C ILE A 270 -26.50 6.47 -9.70
N GLY A 271 -27.73 5.98 -9.83
CA GLY A 271 -28.92 6.83 -10.08
C GLY A 271 -29.67 7.26 -8.82
N GLU A 272 -29.56 6.47 -7.74
CA GLU A 272 -30.29 6.70 -6.49
C GLU A 272 -29.38 6.48 -5.29
N ILE A 273 -29.54 7.32 -4.26
CA ILE A 273 -28.92 7.10 -2.96
C ILE A 273 -29.85 6.17 -2.16
N LYS A 274 -29.45 4.91 -2.02
CA LYS A 274 -30.25 3.88 -1.35
C LYS A 274 -29.34 2.78 -0.80
N GLY A 275 -29.72 2.13 0.33
CA GLY A 275 -28.93 1.05 0.92
C GLY A 275 -27.80 1.53 1.85
N LEU A 276 -27.94 2.75 2.38
CA LEU A 276 -27.05 3.35 3.37
C LEU A 276 -27.65 3.31 4.79
N GLU A 277 -28.82 2.72 4.97
CA GLU A 277 -29.64 2.81 6.17
C GLU A 277 -28.92 2.26 7.42
N ALA A 278 -28.01 1.30 7.25
CA ALA A 278 -27.24 0.70 8.35
C ALA A 278 -25.97 1.49 8.71
N LEU A 279 -25.53 2.44 7.87
CA LEU A 279 -24.25 3.12 7.99
C LEU A 279 -24.31 4.34 8.93
N THR A 280 -24.79 4.14 10.14
CA THR A 280 -25.05 5.25 11.08
C THR A 280 -23.80 5.95 11.60
N LYS A 281 -22.60 5.34 11.41
CA LYS A 281 -21.30 5.94 11.77
C LYS A 281 -20.65 6.69 10.60
N LEU A 282 -21.28 6.71 9.42
CA LEU A 282 -20.69 7.32 8.24
C LEU A 282 -20.50 8.83 8.46
N GLU A 283 -19.24 9.26 8.32
CA GLU A 283 -18.82 10.65 8.43
C GLU A 283 -18.54 11.28 7.06
N THR A 284 -18.04 10.48 6.13
CA THR A 284 -17.61 10.91 4.79
C THR A 284 -18.27 10.09 3.71
N LEU A 285 -18.99 10.75 2.78
CA LEU A 285 -19.64 10.13 1.62
C LEU A 285 -19.31 10.91 0.35
N ASP A 286 -18.55 10.28 -0.56
CA ASP A 286 -18.26 10.85 -1.88
C ASP A 286 -19.11 10.18 -2.96
N LEU A 287 -20.02 10.95 -3.55
CA LEU A 287 -20.91 10.59 -4.65
C LEU A 287 -20.70 11.47 -5.89
N ASN A 288 -19.60 12.24 -5.98
CA ASN A 288 -19.31 13.06 -7.17
C ASN A 288 -19.35 12.23 -8.44
N GLN A 289 -19.72 12.85 -9.56
CA GLN A 289 -19.68 12.24 -10.89
C GLN A 289 -20.45 10.91 -10.96
N ASN A 290 -21.77 11.00 -10.64
CA ASN A 290 -22.72 9.91 -10.74
C ASN A 290 -23.96 10.35 -11.55
N LYS A 291 -25.06 9.64 -11.47
CA LYS A 291 -26.33 9.93 -12.18
C LYS A 291 -27.48 10.19 -11.21
N ILE A 292 -27.20 10.70 -10.02
CA ILE A 292 -28.19 10.93 -8.96
C ILE A 292 -29.10 12.09 -9.38
N ILE A 293 -30.42 11.86 -9.29
CA ILE A 293 -31.45 12.83 -9.72
C ILE A 293 -32.13 13.53 -8.54
N GLN A 294 -32.04 12.99 -7.33
CA GLN A 294 -32.74 13.53 -6.15
C GLN A 294 -31.98 13.24 -4.85
N ILE A 295 -32.16 14.10 -3.89
CA ILE A 295 -31.63 13.94 -2.52
C ILE A 295 -32.65 13.15 -1.69
N LYS A 296 -32.42 11.84 -1.60
CA LYS A 296 -33.23 10.89 -0.82
C LYS A 296 -32.32 9.72 -0.41
N GLY A 297 -32.59 9.09 0.78
CA GLY A 297 -31.79 7.94 1.24
C GLY A 297 -30.59 8.31 2.11
N LEU A 298 -30.54 9.56 2.64
CA LEU A 298 -29.53 10.01 3.58
C LEU A 298 -30.04 10.03 5.05
N GLU A 299 -31.27 9.62 5.28
CA GLU A 299 -32.03 9.87 6.52
C GLU A 299 -31.36 9.29 7.78
N SER A 300 -30.63 8.20 7.65
CA SER A 300 -29.93 7.53 8.76
C SER A 300 -28.53 8.09 9.06
N LEU A 301 -27.99 8.97 8.18
CA LEU A 301 -26.60 9.41 8.23
C LEU A 301 -26.41 10.63 9.15
N MET A 302 -26.79 10.51 10.42
CA MET A 302 -26.78 11.62 11.37
C MET A 302 -25.38 12.08 11.80
N ASN A 303 -24.34 11.33 11.47
CA ASN A 303 -22.94 11.68 11.73
C ASN A 303 -22.21 12.22 10.51
N LEU A 304 -22.91 12.42 9.36
CA LEU A 304 -22.30 12.85 8.12
C LEU A 304 -21.74 14.27 8.22
N LYS A 305 -20.44 14.41 7.99
CA LYS A 305 -19.69 15.68 8.01
C LYS A 305 -19.41 16.16 6.60
N ASP A 306 -18.96 15.24 5.75
CA ASP A 306 -18.52 15.52 4.38
C ASP A 306 -19.39 14.76 3.37
N LEU A 307 -20.03 15.51 2.47
CA LEU A 307 -20.89 14.98 1.42
C LEU A 307 -20.51 15.62 0.08
N TRP A 308 -20.00 14.84 -0.86
CA TRP A 308 -19.69 15.31 -2.22
C TRP A 308 -20.76 14.84 -3.19
N LEU A 309 -21.31 15.77 -4.00
CA LEU A 309 -22.42 15.54 -4.93
C LEU A 309 -22.25 16.23 -6.29
N ALA A 310 -21.08 16.85 -6.58
CA ALA A 310 -20.85 17.51 -7.87
C ALA A 310 -21.02 16.54 -9.06
N ASP A 311 -21.31 17.10 -10.21
CA ASP A 311 -21.43 16.36 -11.48
C ASP A 311 -22.44 15.20 -11.41
N ASN A 312 -23.59 15.49 -10.76
CA ASN A 312 -24.78 14.64 -10.74
C ASN A 312 -25.93 15.27 -11.56
N LEU A 313 -27.08 14.66 -11.57
CA LEU A 313 -28.28 15.14 -12.28
C LEU A 313 -29.29 15.82 -11.35
N ILE A 314 -28.85 16.20 -10.14
CA ILE A 314 -29.69 16.89 -9.15
C ILE A 314 -29.98 18.31 -9.66
N PRO A 315 -31.26 18.77 -9.67
CA PRO A 315 -31.58 20.13 -10.07
C PRO A 315 -30.83 21.17 -9.23
N GLN A 316 -30.16 22.12 -9.90
CA GLN A 316 -29.37 23.17 -9.23
C GLN A 316 -30.17 23.93 -8.16
N LYS A 317 -31.45 24.20 -8.42
CA LYS A 317 -32.35 24.83 -7.47
C LYS A 317 -32.43 24.08 -6.13
N ILE A 318 -32.34 22.76 -6.13
CA ILE A 318 -32.36 21.95 -4.91
C ILE A 318 -31.03 22.11 -4.17
N LEU A 319 -29.90 22.04 -4.89
CA LEU A 319 -28.59 22.27 -4.31
C LEU A 319 -28.48 23.65 -3.66
N ASP A 320 -28.95 24.70 -4.34
CA ASP A 320 -28.94 26.07 -3.84
C ASP A 320 -29.79 26.22 -2.57
N GLN A 321 -30.97 25.56 -2.52
CA GLN A 321 -31.85 25.54 -1.34
C GLN A 321 -31.17 24.87 -0.11
N LEU A 322 -30.24 23.95 -0.35
CA LEU A 322 -29.52 23.20 0.69
C LEU A 322 -28.14 23.82 1.03
N GLY A 323 -27.91 25.08 0.61
CA GLY A 323 -26.70 25.82 0.93
C GLY A 323 -25.60 25.72 -0.12
N GLY A 324 -25.80 24.90 -1.19
CA GLY A 324 -24.88 24.74 -2.29
C GLY A 324 -23.71 23.79 -2.01
N LEU A 325 -22.85 23.69 -3.03
CA LEU A 325 -21.61 22.91 -2.99
C LEU A 325 -20.43 23.85 -3.17
N ASP A 326 -19.28 23.49 -2.62
CA ASP A 326 -18.02 24.19 -2.86
C ASP A 326 -17.44 23.86 -4.26
N SER A 327 -16.29 24.41 -4.59
CA SER A 327 -15.60 24.17 -5.89
C SER A 327 -15.16 22.72 -6.10
N GLY A 328 -15.03 21.94 -5.03
CA GLY A 328 -14.71 20.51 -5.08
C GLY A 328 -15.95 19.62 -5.10
N GLY A 329 -17.14 20.22 -4.99
CA GLY A 329 -18.41 19.50 -4.98
C GLY A 329 -18.85 19.03 -3.59
N CYS A 330 -18.19 19.45 -2.52
CA CYS A 330 -18.59 19.17 -1.16
C CYS A 330 -19.73 20.10 -0.72
N ALA A 331 -20.74 19.53 -0.06
CA ALA A 331 -21.83 20.31 0.54
C ALA A 331 -21.30 21.22 1.63
N HIS A 332 -21.67 22.50 1.61
CA HIS A 332 -21.29 23.45 2.67
C HIS A 332 -21.84 23.04 4.07
N ASP A 333 -22.95 22.35 4.08
CA ASP A 333 -23.54 21.74 5.28
C ASP A 333 -24.23 20.42 4.91
N ALA A 334 -23.52 19.31 5.10
CA ALA A 334 -24.04 17.97 4.82
C ALA A 334 -25.35 17.66 5.58
N MET A 335 -25.52 18.19 6.78
CA MET A 335 -26.71 17.96 7.60
C MET A 335 -27.98 18.61 7.04
N GLN A 336 -27.88 19.64 6.22
CA GLN A 336 -29.06 20.19 5.51
C GLN A 336 -29.59 19.18 4.51
N PHE A 337 -28.70 18.45 3.79
CA PHE A 337 -29.07 17.40 2.85
C PHE A 337 -29.71 16.20 3.56
N VAL A 338 -29.16 15.80 4.72
CA VAL A 338 -29.73 14.73 5.57
C VAL A 338 -31.15 15.12 6.03
N LYS A 339 -31.33 16.33 6.58
CA LYS A 339 -32.64 16.84 7.05
C LYS A 339 -33.65 16.96 5.90
N PHE A 340 -33.21 17.41 4.73
CA PHE A 340 -34.08 17.49 3.54
C PHE A 340 -34.56 16.11 3.12
N SER A 341 -33.69 15.11 3.16
CA SER A 341 -34.02 13.72 2.86
C SER A 341 -35.08 13.17 3.82
N LEU A 342 -34.98 13.48 5.13
CA LEU A 342 -35.98 13.12 6.14
C LEU A 342 -37.37 13.68 5.90
N ILE A 343 -37.48 14.91 5.36
CA ILE A 343 -38.77 15.61 5.17
C ILE A 343 -39.48 15.14 3.88
N ASN A 344 -38.72 14.61 2.92
CA ASN A 344 -39.20 14.22 1.57
C ASN A 344 -39.21 12.68 1.39
N LEU A 345 -39.38 11.94 2.49
CA LEU A 345 -39.57 10.48 2.50
C LEU A 345 -40.77 10.00 1.67
#